data_94602b90c2602f523060909f0ac940be
#
_entry.id   94602b90c2602f523060909f0ac940be
#
_cell.length_a   1.000
_cell.length_b   1.000
_cell.length_c   1.000
_cell.angle_alpha   90.00
_cell.angle_beta   90.00
_cell.angle_gamma   90.00
#
_symmetry.space_group_name_H-M   'P 1'
#
loop_
_entity.id
_entity.type
_entity.pdbx_description
1 polymer ?
#
loop_
_entity_poly.entity_id
_entity_poly.type
_entity_poly.pdbx_seq_one_letter_code
_entity_poly.pdbx_strand_id
1 'polypeptide(L)'
;YLKSEIEKYKLNNIKLLPYYDKKYMPAINLFADIYFIAMNKKVEKYGFPSKVYTIMASGKPMIVVSSEETPIVSFLKDINAALLVTDHSLSKFKKELLKLHNSIDLRNKLGYNGRQEIIKKYSKKVVINQYVRLFNTLG
;
A
#
# COMPACT_ATOMS: atom_id res chain seq x y z
N TYR A 1 11.40 -15.98 -12.21
CA TYR A 1 10.88 -16.60 -10.97
C TYR A 1 9.34 -16.64 -10.95
N LEU A 2 8.62 -15.50 -10.90
CA LEU A 2 7.14 -15.51 -10.83
C LEU A 2 6.50 -16.29 -11.98
N LYS A 3 6.97 -16.11 -13.20
CA LYS A 3 6.46 -16.84 -14.37
C LYS A 3 6.61 -18.34 -14.21
N SER A 4 7.79 -18.82 -13.77
CA SER A 4 8.05 -20.24 -13.55
C SER A 4 7.17 -20.83 -12.43
N GLU A 5 6.89 -20.07 -11.35
CA GLU A 5 6.01 -20.54 -10.29
C GLU A 5 4.54 -20.62 -10.76
N ILE A 6 4.07 -19.65 -11.55
CA ILE A 6 2.72 -19.67 -12.13
C ILE A 6 2.54 -20.91 -13.02
N GLU A 7 3.51 -21.22 -13.87
CA GLU A 7 3.48 -22.37 -14.75
C GLU A 7 3.54 -23.69 -13.96
N LYS A 8 4.47 -23.80 -13.00
CA LYS A 8 4.65 -24.95 -12.12
C LYS A 8 3.39 -25.34 -11.35
N TYR A 9 2.70 -24.36 -10.79
CA TYR A 9 1.48 -24.57 -10.00
C TYR A 9 0.19 -24.43 -10.81
N LYS A 10 0.28 -24.22 -12.13
CA LYS A 10 -0.87 -24.07 -13.06
C LYS A 10 -1.88 -23.01 -12.56
N LEU A 11 -1.37 -21.85 -12.14
CA LEU A 11 -2.18 -20.79 -11.56
C LEU A 11 -2.89 -19.97 -12.65
N ASN A 12 -4.12 -20.34 -12.99
CA ASN A 12 -4.90 -19.70 -14.06
C ASN A 12 -5.51 -18.35 -13.66
N ASN A 13 -5.51 -18.02 -12.36
CA ASN A 13 -6.04 -16.79 -11.77
C ASN A 13 -4.97 -15.70 -11.57
N ILE A 14 -3.72 -15.93 -11.98
CA ILE A 14 -2.63 -14.96 -11.91
C ILE A 14 -2.29 -14.47 -13.31
N LYS A 15 -2.30 -13.15 -13.48
CA LYS A 15 -1.92 -12.49 -14.73
C LYS A 15 -0.73 -11.57 -14.50
N LEU A 16 0.38 -11.83 -15.19
CA LEU A 16 1.52 -10.93 -15.23
C LEU A 16 1.27 -9.87 -16.29
N LEU A 17 1.24 -8.62 -15.87
CA LEU A 17 1.04 -7.48 -16.77
C LEU A 17 2.39 -6.89 -17.20
N PRO A 18 2.50 -6.39 -18.43
CA PRO A 18 3.70 -5.71 -18.90
C PRO A 18 3.90 -4.38 -18.16
N TYR A 19 5.05 -3.78 -18.39
CA TYR A 19 5.30 -2.42 -17.92
C TYR A 19 4.45 -1.44 -18.72
N TYR A 20 3.70 -0.59 -18.03
CA TYR A 20 2.88 0.44 -18.64
C TYR A 20 3.55 1.81 -18.53
N ASP A 21 3.28 2.69 -19.51
CA ASP A 21 3.67 4.09 -19.43
C ASP A 21 3.09 4.75 -18.17
N LYS A 22 3.88 5.63 -17.54
CA LYS A 22 3.50 6.35 -16.31
C LYS A 22 2.18 7.08 -16.40
N LYS A 23 1.79 7.55 -17.58
CA LYS A 23 0.50 8.24 -17.80
C LYS A 23 -0.72 7.36 -17.50
N TYR A 24 -0.59 6.02 -17.59
CA TYR A 24 -1.67 5.09 -17.27
C TYR A 24 -1.73 4.67 -15.80
N MET A 25 -0.70 5.01 -15.00
CA MET A 25 -0.63 4.57 -13.60
C MET A 25 -1.83 5.02 -12.76
N PRO A 26 -2.40 6.23 -12.90
CA PRO A 26 -3.61 6.59 -12.16
C PRO A 26 -4.79 5.65 -12.46
N ALA A 27 -5.02 5.32 -13.74
CA ALA A 27 -6.10 4.41 -14.12
C ALA A 27 -5.85 2.97 -13.60
N ILE A 28 -4.61 2.48 -13.73
CA ILE A 28 -4.21 1.16 -13.20
C ILE A 28 -4.40 1.10 -11.68
N ASN A 29 -4.04 2.17 -10.97
CA ASN A 29 -4.21 2.21 -9.53
C ASN A 29 -5.69 2.25 -9.11
N LEU A 30 -6.57 2.84 -9.90
CA LEU A 30 -8.00 2.85 -9.65
C LEU A 30 -8.68 1.51 -9.99
N PHE A 31 -8.10 0.73 -10.89
CA PHE A 31 -8.67 -0.54 -11.33
C PHE A 31 -8.62 -1.64 -10.26
N ALA A 32 -7.58 -1.66 -9.43
CA ALA A 32 -7.45 -2.67 -8.38
C ALA A 32 -8.48 -2.48 -7.26
N ASP A 33 -9.05 -3.59 -6.76
CA ASP A 33 -9.93 -3.59 -5.59
C ASP A 33 -9.15 -3.63 -4.28
N ILE A 34 -8.04 -4.38 -4.27
CA ILE A 34 -7.18 -4.59 -3.09
C ILE A 34 -5.73 -4.58 -3.55
N TYR A 35 -4.87 -3.87 -2.82
CA TYR A 35 -3.43 -3.91 -3.01
C TYR A 35 -2.75 -4.85 -2.02
N PHE A 36 -1.62 -5.39 -2.44
CA PHE A 36 -0.77 -6.22 -1.60
C PHE A 36 0.67 -5.72 -1.63
N ILE A 37 1.27 -5.56 -0.46
CA ILE A 37 2.67 -5.21 -0.26
C ILE A 37 3.30 -6.24 0.66
N ALA A 38 4.31 -6.96 0.17
CA ALA A 38 5.15 -7.83 1.00
C ALA A 38 6.53 -7.21 1.14
N MET A 39 6.93 -6.97 2.37
CA MET A 39 8.28 -6.49 2.68
C MET A 39 9.24 -7.68 2.80
N ASN A 40 10.46 -7.50 2.29
CA ASN A 40 11.51 -8.48 2.49
C ASN A 40 12.10 -8.30 3.90
N LYS A 41 12.14 -9.36 4.70
CA LYS A 41 12.66 -9.36 6.08
C LYS A 41 14.06 -8.75 6.24
N LYS A 42 14.91 -8.85 5.20
CA LYS A 42 16.28 -8.31 5.27
C LYS A 42 16.34 -6.79 5.23
N VAL A 43 15.33 -6.13 4.65
CA VAL A 43 15.34 -4.67 4.41
C VAL A 43 14.16 -3.93 5.04
N GLU A 44 13.15 -4.64 5.57
CA GLU A 44 11.91 -4.03 6.07
C GLU A 44 12.12 -3.05 7.23
N LYS A 45 13.18 -3.25 8.03
CA LYS A 45 13.50 -2.35 9.16
C LYS A 45 13.95 -0.96 8.70
N TYR A 46 14.50 -0.86 7.49
CA TYR A 46 15.08 0.37 6.95
C TYR A 46 14.33 0.90 5.74
N GLY A 47 13.46 0.07 5.16
CA GLY A 47 12.75 0.39 3.93
C GLY A 47 11.35 0.91 4.17
N PHE A 48 10.98 1.98 3.45
CA PHE A 48 9.60 2.43 3.35
C PHE A 48 9.20 2.52 1.86
N PRO A 49 8.32 1.65 1.37
CA PRO A 49 7.97 1.63 -0.05
C PRO A 49 7.10 2.84 -0.41
N SER A 50 7.60 3.73 -1.24
CA SER A 50 6.88 4.93 -1.70
C SER A 50 5.54 4.62 -2.39
N LYS A 51 5.36 3.39 -2.88
CA LYS A 51 4.11 2.90 -3.47
C LYS A 51 2.93 3.00 -2.49
N VAL A 52 3.17 2.95 -1.18
CA VAL A 52 2.14 3.14 -0.14
C VAL A 52 1.39 4.44 -0.36
N TYR A 53 2.10 5.55 -0.56
CA TYR A 53 1.48 6.86 -0.80
C TYR A 53 0.61 6.89 -2.06
N THR A 54 1.04 6.21 -3.11
CA THR A 54 0.28 6.12 -4.36
C THR A 54 -1.01 5.32 -4.19
N ILE A 55 -0.96 4.20 -3.46
CA ILE A 55 -2.13 3.38 -3.14
C ILE A 55 -3.10 4.17 -2.27
N MET A 56 -2.61 4.80 -1.20
CA MET A 56 -3.44 5.67 -0.34
C MET A 56 -4.09 6.80 -1.13
N ALA A 57 -3.34 7.46 -2.02
CA ALA A 57 -3.86 8.52 -2.89
C ALA A 57 -4.98 8.04 -3.81
N SER A 58 -4.95 6.79 -4.27
CA SER A 58 -6.02 6.19 -5.07
C SER A 58 -7.24 5.77 -4.24
N GLY A 59 -7.20 5.89 -2.92
CA GLY A 59 -8.30 5.53 -2.02
C GLY A 59 -8.57 4.03 -1.98
N LYS A 60 -7.56 3.22 -2.20
CA LYS A 60 -7.69 1.75 -2.24
C LYS A 60 -7.16 1.10 -0.97
N PRO A 61 -7.82 0.04 -0.48
CA PRO A 61 -7.34 -0.72 0.66
C PRO A 61 -6.10 -1.53 0.29
N MET A 62 -5.27 -1.81 1.28
CA MET A 62 -4.11 -2.66 1.11
C MET A 62 -3.96 -3.67 2.24
N ILE A 63 -3.30 -4.79 1.95
CA ILE A 63 -2.75 -5.72 2.93
C ILE A 63 -1.24 -5.56 2.91
N VAL A 64 -0.65 -5.37 4.06
CA VAL A 64 0.81 -5.26 4.21
C VAL A 64 1.33 -6.39 5.05
N VAL A 65 2.31 -7.12 4.52
CA VAL A 65 3.06 -8.15 5.23
C VAL A 65 4.44 -7.59 5.57
N SER A 66 4.69 -7.35 6.86
CA SER A 66 5.94 -6.81 7.39
C SER A 66 6.00 -7.02 8.88
N SER A 67 7.17 -7.13 9.49
CA SER A 67 7.31 -7.31 10.94
C SER A 67 6.73 -6.13 11.72
N GLU A 68 6.27 -6.37 12.97
CA GLU A 68 5.55 -5.40 13.80
C GLU A 68 6.30 -4.09 14.00
N GLU A 69 7.62 -4.16 14.22
CA GLU A 69 8.47 -3.01 14.57
C GLU A 69 8.99 -2.24 13.33
N THR A 70 8.29 -2.30 12.22
CA THR A 70 8.75 -1.63 10.98
C THR A 70 8.07 -0.27 10.79
N PRO A 71 8.77 0.70 10.15
CA PRO A 71 8.19 2.02 9.89
C PRO A 71 6.87 1.99 9.13
N ILE A 72 6.71 1.05 8.18
CA ILE A 72 5.48 0.92 7.41
C ILE A 72 4.30 0.44 8.28
N VAL A 73 4.54 -0.48 9.21
CA VAL A 73 3.49 -1.01 10.10
C VAL A 73 3.04 0.09 11.06
N SER A 74 3.97 0.78 11.74
CA SER A 74 3.64 1.91 12.61
C SER A 74 2.83 2.97 11.86
N PHE A 75 3.31 3.42 10.71
CA PHE A 75 2.64 4.44 9.91
C PHE A 75 1.21 4.07 9.51
N LEU A 76 0.99 2.85 9.02
CA LEU A 76 -0.32 2.41 8.55
C LEU A 76 -1.29 2.06 9.68
N LYS A 77 -0.78 1.63 10.83
CA LYS A 77 -1.57 1.34 12.03
C LYS A 77 -2.23 2.62 12.57
N ASP A 78 -1.45 3.69 12.68
CA ASP A 78 -1.95 4.98 13.17
C ASP A 78 -3.05 5.58 12.27
N ILE A 79 -2.96 5.37 10.96
CA ILE A 79 -3.92 5.87 9.98
C ILE A 79 -5.13 4.95 9.84
N ASN A 80 -4.99 3.67 10.20
CA ASN A 80 -5.97 2.62 9.91
C ASN A 80 -6.32 2.54 8.40
N ALA A 81 -5.28 2.48 7.54
CA ALA A 81 -5.40 2.47 6.08
C ALA A 81 -5.08 1.11 5.44
N ALA A 82 -4.72 0.11 6.25
CA ALA A 82 -4.33 -1.21 5.78
C ALA A 82 -4.74 -2.31 6.77
N LEU A 83 -4.85 -3.54 6.30
CA LEU A 83 -4.77 -4.72 7.15
C LEU A 83 -3.31 -5.18 7.23
N LEU A 84 -2.84 -5.48 8.44
CA LEU A 84 -1.44 -5.76 8.72
C LEU A 84 -1.26 -7.23 9.10
N VAL A 85 -0.29 -7.88 8.47
CA VAL A 85 0.15 -9.24 8.77
C VAL A 85 1.60 -9.19 9.25
N THR A 86 1.78 -9.13 10.56
CA THR A 86 3.07 -8.77 11.17
C THR A 86 3.98 -9.94 11.49
N ASP A 87 3.48 -11.15 11.38
CA ASP A 87 4.23 -12.39 11.60
C ASP A 87 4.60 -13.14 10.32
N HIS A 88 4.36 -12.53 9.15
CA HIS A 88 4.55 -13.16 7.83
C HIS A 88 3.77 -14.47 7.64
N SER A 89 2.70 -14.68 8.39
CA SER A 89 1.88 -15.89 8.35
C SER A 89 0.97 -15.92 7.12
N LEU A 90 1.08 -16.96 6.32
CA LEU A 90 0.19 -17.18 5.17
C LEU A 90 -1.27 -17.37 5.60
N SER A 91 -1.52 -18.02 6.73
CA SER A 91 -2.87 -18.23 7.27
C SER A 91 -3.51 -16.90 7.67
N LYS A 92 -2.77 -16.00 8.32
CA LYS A 92 -3.24 -14.65 8.62
C LYS A 92 -3.46 -13.82 7.37
N PHE A 93 -2.53 -13.87 6.42
CA PHE A 93 -2.71 -13.20 5.13
C PHE A 93 -4.02 -13.63 4.45
N LYS A 94 -4.27 -14.95 4.36
CA LYS A 94 -5.52 -15.48 3.79
C LYS A 94 -6.76 -14.96 4.54
N LYS A 95 -6.72 -14.95 5.87
CA LYS A 95 -7.80 -14.42 6.71
C LYS A 95 -8.08 -12.95 6.42
N GLU A 96 -7.03 -12.11 6.38
CA GLU A 96 -7.18 -10.67 6.11
C GLU A 96 -7.65 -10.40 4.67
N LEU A 97 -7.18 -11.19 3.70
CA LEU A 97 -7.66 -11.10 2.32
C LEU A 97 -9.15 -11.42 2.21
N LEU A 98 -9.62 -12.48 2.88
CA LEU A 98 -11.03 -12.84 2.91
C LEU A 98 -11.89 -11.78 3.60
N LYS A 99 -11.41 -11.12 4.63
CA LYS A 99 -12.13 -9.98 5.24
C LYS A 99 -12.36 -8.85 4.23
N LEU A 100 -11.32 -8.47 3.47
CA LEU A 100 -11.46 -7.45 2.45
C LEU A 100 -12.33 -7.91 1.28
N HIS A 101 -12.21 -9.18 0.88
CA HIS A 101 -13.04 -9.74 -0.19
C HIS A 101 -14.54 -9.65 0.17
N ASN A 102 -14.88 -10.02 1.40
CA ASN A 102 -16.27 -10.15 1.84
C ASN A 102 -16.90 -8.82 2.32
N SER A 103 -16.13 -7.75 2.50
CA SER A 103 -16.63 -6.50 3.05
C SER A 103 -16.23 -5.30 2.20
N ILE A 104 -17.17 -4.79 1.40
CA ILE A 104 -17.01 -3.54 0.65
C ILE A 104 -16.86 -2.35 1.60
N ASP A 105 -17.57 -2.34 2.73
CA ASP A 105 -17.51 -1.25 3.70
C ASP A 105 -16.13 -1.16 4.34
N LEU A 106 -15.50 -2.31 4.66
CA LEU A 106 -14.14 -2.33 5.17
C LEU A 106 -13.15 -1.82 4.11
N ARG A 107 -13.29 -2.23 2.85
CA ARG A 107 -12.47 -1.72 1.75
C ARG A 107 -12.59 -0.20 1.63
N ASN A 108 -13.82 0.31 1.61
CA ASN A 108 -14.09 1.74 1.51
C ASN A 108 -13.54 2.52 2.71
N LYS A 109 -13.71 2.01 3.91
CA LYS A 109 -13.20 2.64 5.14
C LYS A 109 -11.68 2.78 5.12
N LEU A 110 -10.95 1.69 4.84
CA LEU A 110 -9.48 1.72 4.79
C LEU A 110 -8.96 2.63 3.67
N GLY A 111 -9.57 2.52 2.48
CA GLY A 111 -9.22 3.38 1.35
C GLY A 111 -9.48 4.85 1.62
N TYR A 112 -10.61 5.19 2.23
CA TYR A 112 -10.96 6.55 2.63
C TYR A 112 -9.95 7.12 3.64
N ASN A 113 -9.62 6.36 4.69
CA ASN A 113 -8.66 6.79 5.69
C ASN A 113 -7.30 7.12 5.07
N GLY A 114 -6.78 6.22 4.22
CA GLY A 114 -5.53 6.44 3.51
C GLY A 114 -5.57 7.70 2.62
N ARG A 115 -6.65 7.88 1.85
CA ARG A 115 -6.81 9.06 0.99
C ARG A 115 -6.89 10.36 1.77
N GLN A 116 -7.62 10.38 2.90
CA GLN A 116 -7.71 11.57 3.75
C GLN A 116 -6.35 11.97 4.32
N GLU A 117 -5.54 10.99 4.73
CA GLU A 117 -4.20 11.25 5.22
C GLU A 117 -3.29 11.88 4.14
N ILE A 118 -3.35 11.35 2.90
CA ILE A 118 -2.61 11.94 1.77
C ILE A 118 -3.05 13.38 1.50
N ILE A 119 -4.35 13.64 1.46
CA ILE A 119 -4.86 15.00 1.20
C ILE A 119 -4.38 15.97 2.29
N LYS A 120 -4.47 15.56 3.55
CA LYS A 120 -4.17 16.42 4.71
C LYS A 120 -2.68 16.68 4.90
N LYS A 121 -1.82 15.67 4.68
CA LYS A 121 -0.40 15.75 5.06
C LYS A 121 0.60 15.64 3.92
N TYR A 122 0.26 14.96 2.83
CA TYR A 122 1.21 14.58 1.78
C TYR A 122 0.82 15.10 0.38
N SER A 123 -0.22 15.94 0.28
CA SER A 123 -0.55 16.58 -1.00
C SER A 123 0.56 17.55 -1.42
N LYS A 124 0.76 17.71 -2.73
CA LYS A 124 1.78 18.62 -3.30
C LYS A 124 1.73 20.01 -2.64
N LYS A 125 0.53 20.56 -2.46
CA LYS A 125 0.33 21.88 -1.82
C LYS A 125 0.84 21.90 -0.38
N VAL A 126 0.50 20.89 0.41
CA VAL A 126 0.91 20.80 1.82
C VAL A 126 2.43 20.67 1.93
N VAL A 127 3.02 19.76 1.16
CA VAL A 127 4.47 19.52 1.19
C VAL A 127 5.23 20.77 0.75
N ILE A 128 4.82 21.43 -0.34
CA ILE A 128 5.47 22.69 -0.77
C ILE A 128 5.39 23.75 0.31
N ASN A 129 4.23 23.93 0.95
CA ASN A 129 4.08 24.92 2.01
C ASN A 129 4.98 24.62 3.24
N GLN A 130 5.20 23.35 3.56
CA GLN A 130 6.14 22.95 4.62
C GLN A 130 7.57 23.35 4.27
N TYR A 131 8.01 23.10 3.03
CA TYR A 131 9.34 23.52 2.57
C TYR A 131 9.49 25.05 2.57
N VAL A 132 8.50 25.80 2.05
CA VAL A 132 8.52 27.27 2.08
C VAL A 132 8.65 27.80 3.50
N ARG A 133 7.88 27.25 4.45
CA ARG A 133 8.01 27.65 5.85
C ARG A 133 9.40 27.36 6.41
N LEU A 134 9.93 26.16 6.14
CA LEU A 134 11.28 25.80 6.60
C LEU A 134 12.34 26.79 6.06
N PHE A 135 12.31 27.10 4.77
CA PHE A 135 13.27 28.05 4.17
C PHE A 135 13.14 29.45 4.76
N ASN A 136 11.91 29.92 5.02
CA ASN A 136 11.68 31.23 5.64
C ASN A 136 12.12 31.30 7.12
N THR A 137 12.36 30.17 7.79
CA THR A 137 12.90 30.14 9.16
C THR A 137 14.43 30.07 9.20
N LEU A 138 15.08 29.80 8.05
CA LEU A 138 16.55 29.67 7.94
C LEU A 138 17.21 30.94 7.38
N GLY A 139 16.42 31.89 6.87
CA GLY A 139 16.89 33.20 6.35
C GLY A 139 16.40 34.34 7.19
#